data_a77b3c02ff8a0464ca80299664fd7268
#
_entry.id   a77b3c02ff8a0464ca80299664fd7268
#
_cell.length_a   1.000
_cell.length_b   1.000
_cell.length_c   1.000
_cell.angle_alpha   90.00
_cell.angle_beta   90.00
_cell.angle_gamma   90.00
#
_symmetry.space_group_name_H-M   'P 1'
#
loop_
_entity.id
_entity.type
_entity.pdbx_description
1 polymer ?
#
loop_
_entity_poly.entity_id
_entity_poly.type
_entity_poly.pdbx_seq_one_letter_code
_entity_poly.pdbx_strand_id
1 'polypeptide(L)'
;MKSHRHRHHNARHKGKPDEHGTLEILSPYSVDPDKATPTAASTYEESTATLPPEVYLVGCGTMATNTDQPTAQTMGSKAWNLLRMVQMSLPVPPAFVLGTHYCTDPGARELVSSPSLWKVGLHALERATGLGFGDAHHPLLLSVRSGAAISMPGMMETLLNIGLCDATVGGLLRQTGNPRLVWDAYRRLVATYGEIVAGLPRQLFDEATTTLFGACDERDLDFADLRALTLRFLDIYTEAAGRRFPQEPGLQLAGAIESVFASWQCPKACEYRRLNRIPDTIGTAVTVQSMVFGNAGGQSGAGVGFTRDPASGEPTLWVDFLFNSQGEDVVSGRRSAHGHNELAAVLPAVWQELMVAARQLEHAFADMQDFEFTVQEGRLFMLQSRVGKRTPYAAARIALDLLDEGLISINLARERTAGLNREALARSRIVAPGGGGLVPLARAATASSGVAIGEIALDETRALARHDAGVPVVLVRRDAETNDIAALESATGLLTQRGARTSHAAVVARQLGKVCLVGCTELQIDEAKRTIKIGDTTLHEGDLLTLDGNEGTLYALAVETEIEYPVELLARLESLKERD
;
A
#
# COMPACT_ATOMS: atom_id res chain seq x y z
N MET A 1 -53.05 -36.57 -26.24
CA MET A 1 -53.87 -36.10 -27.37
C MET A 1 -53.10 -34.95 -28.03
N LYS A 2 -52.80 -35.13 -29.32
CA LYS A 2 -52.48 -34.16 -30.40
C LYS A 2 -51.40 -33.12 -30.09
N SER A 3 -50.12 -33.22 -30.51
CA SER A 3 -49.57 -33.31 -31.89
C SER A 3 -49.88 -32.05 -32.74
N HIS A 4 -48.82 -31.25 -33.01
CA HIS A 4 -48.50 -30.87 -34.40
C HIS A 4 -47.05 -30.38 -34.55
N ARG A 5 -46.38 -31.06 -35.47
CA ARG A 5 -45.07 -30.77 -36.09
C ARG A 5 -45.24 -29.82 -37.28
N HIS A 6 -44.20 -29.05 -37.60
CA HIS A 6 -43.65 -28.80 -38.96
C HIS A 6 -42.30 -28.10 -38.80
N ARG A 7 -41.20 -28.68 -39.14
CA ARG A 7 -40.43 -29.07 -40.35
C ARG A 7 -39.93 -27.89 -41.17
N HIS A 8 -38.56 -27.79 -41.10
CA HIS A 8 -37.54 -27.65 -42.15
C HIS A 8 -37.56 -26.46 -43.12
N HIS A 9 -36.39 -25.75 -43.18
CA HIS A 9 -35.57 -25.80 -44.41
C HIS A 9 -34.09 -25.48 -44.11
N ASN A 10 -33.24 -26.37 -44.59
CA ASN A 10 -31.78 -26.26 -44.69
C ASN A 10 -31.41 -25.42 -45.95
N ALA A 11 -30.38 -24.57 -45.83
CA ALA A 11 -29.56 -24.22 -46.98
C ALA A 11 -28.11 -24.12 -46.54
N ARG A 12 -27.31 -25.08 -46.98
CA ARG A 12 -25.84 -25.09 -46.88
C ARG A 12 -25.26 -24.13 -47.93
N HIS A 13 -24.35 -23.25 -47.56
CA HIS A 13 -23.32 -22.77 -48.47
C HIS A 13 -21.96 -22.97 -47.82
N LYS A 14 -21.12 -23.76 -48.52
CA LYS A 14 -19.69 -23.95 -48.26
C LYS A 14 -18.92 -22.77 -48.86
N GLY A 15 -18.10 -22.10 -48.07
CA GLY A 15 -17.01 -21.22 -48.49
C GLY A 15 -15.73 -21.66 -47.81
N LYS A 16 -14.63 -21.76 -48.60
CA LYS A 16 -13.30 -22.20 -48.18
C LYS A 16 -12.63 -21.17 -47.29
N PRO A 17 -11.65 -21.57 -46.45
CA PRO A 17 -10.88 -20.62 -45.62
C PRO A 17 -9.77 -19.98 -46.47
N ASP A 18 -9.64 -18.66 -46.37
CA ASP A 18 -8.45 -17.92 -46.79
C ASP A 18 -7.61 -17.58 -45.56
N GLU A 19 -6.32 -17.74 -45.71
CA GLU A 19 -5.25 -17.54 -44.77
C GLU A 19 -5.03 -16.03 -44.50
N HIS A 20 -4.51 -15.75 -43.28
CA HIS A 20 -4.09 -14.44 -42.75
C HIS A 20 -5.18 -13.49 -42.26
N GLY A 21 -5.59 -13.71 -41.02
CA GLY A 21 -6.34 -12.75 -40.23
C GLY A 21 -5.66 -12.53 -38.89
N THR A 22 -4.78 -11.55 -38.80
CA THR A 22 -4.32 -10.96 -37.55
C THR A 22 -5.53 -10.32 -36.87
N LEU A 23 -5.96 -10.86 -35.74
CA LEU A 23 -6.96 -10.21 -34.89
C LEU A 23 -6.31 -8.96 -34.25
N GLU A 24 -6.56 -7.80 -34.83
CA GLU A 24 -6.37 -6.52 -34.15
C GLU A 24 -7.36 -6.43 -32.99
N ILE A 25 -6.87 -6.54 -31.78
CA ILE A 25 -7.61 -6.20 -30.57
C ILE A 25 -7.67 -4.67 -30.52
N LEU A 26 -8.80 -4.12 -30.96
CA LEU A 26 -9.09 -2.70 -30.83
C LEU A 26 -9.14 -2.35 -29.34
N SER A 27 -8.23 -1.50 -28.89
CA SER A 27 -8.25 -0.86 -27.58
C SER A 27 -9.52 -0.03 -27.44
N PRO A 28 -10.29 -0.13 -26.35
CA PRO A 28 -11.51 0.65 -26.15
C PRO A 28 -11.28 2.16 -26.00
N TYR A 29 -10.04 2.63 -26.11
CA TYR A 29 -9.64 4.05 -26.06
C TYR A 29 -8.97 4.58 -27.32
N SER A 30 -9.02 3.84 -28.47
CA SER A 30 -8.63 4.42 -29.74
C SER A 30 -9.82 5.23 -30.28
N VAL A 31 -9.84 6.52 -30.02
CA VAL A 31 -10.74 7.45 -30.69
C VAL A 31 -10.21 7.58 -32.13
N ASP A 32 -11.02 7.16 -33.11
CA ASP A 32 -10.77 7.36 -34.53
C ASP A 32 -10.76 8.88 -34.80
N PRO A 33 -9.62 9.48 -35.21
CA PRO A 33 -9.51 10.92 -35.38
C PRO A 33 -10.40 11.51 -36.49
N ASP A 34 -10.98 10.67 -37.36
CA ASP A 34 -11.78 11.12 -38.52
C ASP A 34 -13.31 11.13 -38.27
N LYS A 35 -13.79 10.81 -37.06
CA LYS A 35 -15.22 10.79 -36.73
C LYS A 35 -15.67 11.81 -35.68
N ALA A 36 -14.86 12.79 -35.33
CA ALA A 36 -15.26 13.88 -34.46
C ALA A 36 -15.97 14.97 -35.28
N THR A 37 -17.31 14.99 -35.24
CA THR A 37 -18.08 16.17 -35.64
C THR A 37 -17.80 17.29 -34.64
N PRO A 38 -17.42 18.51 -35.09
CA PRO A 38 -17.05 19.58 -34.19
C PRO A 38 -18.31 20.17 -33.54
N THR A 39 -18.55 19.85 -32.27
CA THR A 39 -19.44 20.62 -31.41
C THR A 39 -18.61 21.70 -30.73
N ALA A 40 -18.90 22.96 -31.11
CA ALA A 40 -18.48 24.21 -30.50
C ALA A 40 -17.13 24.18 -29.77
N ALA A 41 -16.04 24.34 -30.52
CA ALA A 41 -14.74 24.66 -29.98
C ALA A 41 -14.81 26.00 -29.26
N SER A 42 -14.84 25.97 -27.94
CA SER A 42 -14.34 27.09 -27.14
C SER A 42 -12.87 27.24 -27.49
N THR A 43 -12.54 28.27 -28.22
CA THR A 43 -11.18 28.72 -28.49
C THR A 43 -10.51 29.10 -27.16
N TYR A 44 -9.96 28.11 -26.45
CA TYR A 44 -8.95 28.40 -25.45
C TYR A 44 -7.62 28.54 -26.18
N GLU A 45 -7.13 29.79 -26.24
CA GLU A 45 -5.75 30.06 -26.58
C GLU A 45 -4.83 29.09 -25.82
N GLU A 46 -3.86 28.50 -26.52
CA GLU A 46 -2.71 27.81 -25.94
C GLU A 46 -1.84 28.81 -25.15
N SER A 47 -2.37 29.32 -24.08
CA SER A 47 -1.60 30.02 -23.07
C SER A 47 -0.80 28.95 -22.34
N THR A 48 0.53 29.02 -22.44
CA THR A 48 1.45 28.32 -21.55
C THR A 48 1.19 28.80 -20.12
N ALA A 49 0.21 28.18 -19.46
CA ALA A 49 -0.15 28.56 -18.09
C ALA A 49 1.06 28.28 -17.20
N THR A 50 1.60 29.32 -16.60
CA THR A 50 2.67 29.22 -15.61
C THR A 50 2.05 28.62 -14.33
N LEU A 51 2.64 27.56 -13.82
CA LEU A 51 2.24 27.00 -12.53
C LEU A 51 2.59 27.96 -11.39
N PRO A 52 1.77 28.04 -10.34
CA PRO A 52 2.17 28.72 -9.12
C PRO A 52 3.49 28.16 -8.57
N PRO A 53 4.24 28.94 -7.77
CA PRO A 53 5.47 28.45 -7.13
C PRO A 53 5.22 27.14 -6.37
N GLU A 54 6.17 26.21 -6.45
CA GLU A 54 6.08 24.88 -5.84
C GLU A 54 4.78 24.08 -6.13
N VAL A 55 4.14 24.30 -7.29
CA VAL A 55 3.09 23.43 -7.82
C VAL A 55 3.70 22.63 -8.98
N TYR A 56 3.73 21.31 -8.84
CA TYR A 56 4.41 20.43 -9.80
C TYR A 56 3.43 19.47 -10.45
N LEU A 57 3.66 19.09 -11.72
CA LEU A 57 2.90 18.07 -12.44
C LEU A 57 3.71 16.79 -12.56
N VAL A 58 3.03 15.65 -12.40
CA VAL A 58 3.61 14.31 -12.51
C VAL A 58 2.77 13.49 -13.50
N GLY A 59 3.36 13.03 -14.59
CA GLY A 59 2.67 12.18 -15.57
C GLY A 59 1.56 12.85 -16.38
N CYS A 60 1.50 14.18 -16.40
CA CYS A 60 0.46 14.95 -17.11
C CYS A 60 0.89 15.41 -18.52
N GLY A 61 2.07 15.00 -18.98
CA GLY A 61 2.64 15.55 -20.22
C GLY A 61 3.29 16.91 -20.06
N THR A 62 3.78 17.52 -21.15
CA THR A 62 4.57 18.78 -21.17
C THR A 62 3.70 20.02 -21.32
N MET A 63 2.74 20.26 -20.41
CA MET A 63 1.79 21.36 -20.65
C MET A 63 1.91 22.56 -19.71
N ALA A 64 2.87 22.56 -18.78
CA ALA A 64 3.16 23.72 -17.96
C ALA A 64 4.64 23.70 -17.53
N THR A 65 5.27 24.87 -17.53
CA THR A 65 6.65 25.02 -17.08
C THR A 65 6.66 25.43 -15.61
N ASN A 66 7.37 24.65 -14.79
CA ASN A 66 7.69 25.06 -13.43
C ASN A 66 8.76 26.16 -13.45
N THR A 67 8.59 27.17 -12.64
CA THR A 67 9.64 28.16 -12.36
C THR A 67 10.71 27.57 -11.44
N ASP A 68 10.35 26.56 -10.63
CA ASP A 68 11.19 25.96 -9.62
C ASP A 68 11.59 24.54 -9.99
N GLN A 69 12.86 24.19 -9.72
CA GLN A 69 13.36 22.84 -9.91
C GLN A 69 12.75 21.91 -8.84
N PRO A 70 12.09 20.79 -9.24
CA PRO A 70 11.56 19.84 -8.28
C PRO A 70 12.67 19.10 -7.54
N THR A 71 12.51 18.91 -6.24
CA THR A 71 13.43 18.15 -5.37
C THR A 71 12.63 17.32 -4.38
N ALA A 72 13.30 16.35 -3.74
CA ALA A 72 12.68 15.58 -2.66
C ALA A 72 12.29 16.46 -1.45
N GLN A 73 12.98 17.58 -1.24
CA GLN A 73 12.69 18.55 -0.18
C GLN A 73 11.42 19.34 -0.48
N THR A 74 11.26 19.80 -1.71
CA THR A 74 10.11 20.66 -2.10
C THR A 74 8.86 19.85 -2.42
N MET A 75 8.99 18.65 -3.03
CA MET A 75 7.85 17.80 -3.40
C MET A 75 7.49 16.75 -2.34
N GLY A 76 8.39 16.52 -1.37
CA GLY A 76 8.34 15.32 -0.54
C GLY A 76 8.83 14.07 -1.28
N SER A 77 9.35 13.10 -0.54
CA SER A 77 9.97 11.90 -1.11
C SER A 77 9.01 11.05 -1.96
N LYS A 78 7.74 10.95 -1.57
CA LYS A 78 6.73 10.18 -2.33
C LYS A 78 6.53 10.77 -3.73
N ALA A 79 6.24 12.06 -3.83
CA ALA A 79 5.99 12.70 -5.13
C ALA A 79 7.26 12.79 -5.98
N TRP A 80 8.40 13.03 -5.36
CA TRP A 80 9.70 12.99 -6.04
C TRP A 80 9.95 11.61 -6.69
N ASN A 81 9.67 10.53 -5.97
CA ASN A 81 9.83 9.18 -6.52
C ASN A 81 8.79 8.87 -7.62
N LEU A 82 7.55 9.38 -7.52
CA LEU A 82 6.58 9.31 -8.62
C LEU A 82 7.11 9.99 -9.88
N LEU A 83 7.68 11.19 -9.75
CA LEU A 83 8.27 11.90 -10.86
C LEU A 83 9.42 11.11 -11.51
N ARG A 84 10.31 10.52 -10.69
CA ARG A 84 11.38 9.65 -11.18
C ARG A 84 10.83 8.40 -11.90
N MET A 85 9.77 7.79 -11.40
CA MET A 85 9.12 6.67 -12.07
C MET A 85 8.54 7.06 -13.43
N VAL A 86 7.93 8.23 -13.55
CA VAL A 86 7.48 8.77 -14.86
C VAL A 86 8.65 8.98 -15.81
N GLN A 87 9.78 9.49 -15.33
CA GLN A 87 11.00 9.68 -16.13
C GLN A 87 11.58 8.36 -16.66
N MET A 88 11.34 7.25 -15.95
CA MET A 88 11.67 5.89 -16.37
C MET A 88 10.60 5.26 -17.28
N SER A 89 9.58 6.03 -17.68
CA SER A 89 8.44 5.54 -18.47
C SER A 89 7.61 4.45 -17.77
N LEU A 90 7.65 4.39 -16.44
CA LEU A 90 6.77 3.50 -15.69
C LEU A 90 5.33 4.05 -15.66
N PRO A 91 4.32 3.17 -15.66
CA PRO A 91 2.91 3.58 -15.66
C PRO A 91 2.51 4.14 -14.30
N VAL A 92 2.54 5.46 -14.17
CA VAL A 92 2.15 6.20 -12.96
C VAL A 92 0.87 6.97 -13.24
N PRO A 93 -0.18 6.87 -12.41
CA PRO A 93 -1.36 7.70 -12.56
C PRO A 93 -1.00 9.19 -12.47
N PRO A 94 -1.57 10.06 -13.34
CA PRO A 94 -1.28 11.49 -13.32
C PRO A 94 -1.54 12.11 -11.95
N ALA A 95 -0.70 13.08 -11.57
CA ALA A 95 -0.81 13.81 -10.31
C ALA A 95 -0.36 15.26 -10.45
N PHE A 96 -0.85 16.12 -9.55
CA PHE A 96 -0.19 17.37 -9.24
C PHE A 96 0.21 17.42 -7.76
N VAL A 97 1.21 18.23 -7.44
CA VAL A 97 1.79 18.29 -6.10
C VAL A 97 1.83 19.74 -5.64
N LEU A 98 1.34 19.99 -4.44
CA LEU A 98 1.53 21.24 -3.72
C LEU A 98 2.72 21.06 -2.78
N GLY A 99 3.78 21.84 -2.96
CA GLY A 99 5.06 21.68 -2.29
C GLY A 99 5.04 21.95 -0.80
N THR A 100 6.18 21.70 -0.15
CA THR A 100 6.35 21.87 1.30
C THR A 100 6.25 23.31 1.76
N HIS A 101 6.48 24.28 0.87
CA HIS A 101 6.28 25.71 1.12
C HIS A 101 4.87 26.01 1.65
N TYR A 102 3.84 25.38 1.07
CA TYR A 102 2.44 25.53 1.51
C TYR A 102 2.14 24.94 2.89
N CYS A 103 3.04 24.13 3.44
CA CYS A 103 2.95 23.64 4.82
C CYS A 103 3.65 24.57 5.80
N THR A 104 4.80 25.15 5.42
CA THR A 104 5.74 25.82 6.33
C THR A 104 5.60 27.32 6.37
N ASP A 105 5.14 27.95 5.29
CA ASP A 105 4.91 29.39 5.22
C ASP A 105 3.44 29.75 5.52
N PRO A 106 3.18 30.57 6.57
CA PRO A 106 1.80 30.93 6.95
C PRO A 106 1.02 31.64 5.85
N GLY A 107 1.65 32.51 5.06
CA GLY A 107 0.99 33.24 3.97
C GLY A 107 0.62 32.32 2.81
N ALA A 108 1.51 31.39 2.44
CA ALA A 108 1.23 30.36 1.45
C ALA A 108 0.15 29.39 1.94
N ARG A 109 0.15 29.08 3.24
CA ARG A 109 -0.83 28.19 3.87
C ARG A 109 -2.28 28.68 3.70
N GLU A 110 -2.53 29.98 3.73
CA GLU A 110 -3.87 30.55 3.53
C GLU A 110 -4.43 30.31 2.12
N LEU A 111 -3.54 30.05 1.15
CA LEU A 111 -3.93 29.82 -0.25
C LEU A 111 -4.38 28.39 -0.55
N VAL A 112 -4.12 27.41 0.33
CA VAL A 112 -4.31 25.99 0.00
C VAL A 112 -5.75 25.60 -0.26
N SER A 113 -6.71 26.30 0.36
CA SER A 113 -8.15 26.07 0.12
C SER A 113 -8.66 26.82 -1.12
N SER A 114 -7.84 27.69 -1.73
CA SER A 114 -8.25 28.48 -2.89
C SER A 114 -8.15 27.66 -4.19
N PRO A 115 -9.24 27.59 -4.98
CA PRO A 115 -9.19 26.97 -6.30
C PRO A 115 -8.13 27.56 -7.24
N SER A 116 -7.77 28.81 -7.08
CA SER A 116 -6.75 29.47 -7.91
C SER A 116 -5.38 28.78 -7.81
N LEU A 117 -5.06 28.17 -6.67
CA LEU A 117 -3.80 27.46 -6.47
C LEU A 117 -3.72 26.14 -7.23
N TRP A 118 -4.79 25.34 -7.21
CA TRP A 118 -4.75 23.96 -7.71
C TRP A 118 -5.53 23.74 -9.01
N LYS A 119 -6.25 24.76 -9.52
CA LYS A 119 -7.07 24.64 -10.74
C LYS A 119 -6.24 24.25 -11.98
N VAL A 120 -5.03 24.80 -12.13
CA VAL A 120 -4.15 24.46 -13.27
C VAL A 120 -3.72 23.01 -13.20
N GLY A 121 -3.34 22.52 -12.00
CA GLY A 121 -3.01 21.11 -11.77
C GLY A 121 -4.20 20.19 -12.04
N LEU A 122 -5.39 20.58 -11.59
CA LEU A 122 -6.61 19.82 -11.83
C LEU A 122 -6.94 19.70 -13.33
N HIS A 123 -6.88 20.80 -14.09
CA HIS A 123 -7.07 20.78 -15.53
C HIS A 123 -6.02 19.93 -16.27
N ALA A 124 -4.79 19.87 -15.76
CA ALA A 124 -3.77 18.96 -16.30
C ALA A 124 -4.15 17.49 -16.10
N LEU A 125 -4.72 17.15 -14.94
CA LEU A 125 -5.22 15.80 -14.67
C LEU A 125 -6.42 15.44 -15.58
N GLU A 126 -7.37 16.34 -15.72
CA GLU A 126 -8.55 16.16 -16.58
C GLU A 126 -8.13 15.87 -18.03
N ARG A 127 -7.17 16.62 -18.56
CA ARG A 127 -6.64 16.38 -19.91
C ARG A 127 -5.88 15.08 -20.03
N ALA A 128 -5.03 14.75 -19.04
CA ALA A 128 -4.23 13.53 -19.07
C ALA A 128 -5.08 12.26 -18.97
N THR A 129 -6.23 12.35 -18.29
CA THR A 129 -7.13 11.20 -18.08
C THR A 129 -8.31 11.16 -19.04
N GLY A 130 -8.68 12.29 -19.65
CA GLY A 130 -9.91 12.44 -20.42
C GLY A 130 -11.18 12.44 -19.55
N LEU A 131 -11.05 12.59 -18.23
CA LEU A 131 -12.13 12.59 -17.25
C LEU A 131 -12.33 14.00 -16.68
N GLY A 132 -13.53 14.33 -16.19
CA GLY A 132 -13.84 15.63 -15.61
C GLY A 132 -14.07 15.55 -14.10
N PHE A 133 -13.44 16.45 -13.34
CA PHE A 133 -13.66 16.52 -11.90
C PHE A 133 -15.03 17.12 -11.60
N GLY A 134 -15.94 16.32 -11.06
CA GLY A 134 -17.34 16.67 -10.86
C GLY A 134 -18.24 16.44 -12.07
N ASP A 135 -17.72 15.88 -13.16
CA ASP A 135 -18.53 15.51 -14.32
C ASP A 135 -19.49 14.36 -13.96
N ALA A 136 -20.78 14.54 -14.23
CA ALA A 136 -21.81 13.56 -13.92
C ALA A 136 -21.79 12.33 -14.86
N HIS A 137 -21.04 12.36 -15.96
CA HIS A 137 -20.98 11.29 -16.96
C HIS A 137 -19.65 10.55 -16.95
N HIS A 138 -18.55 11.28 -16.85
CA HIS A 138 -17.18 10.78 -16.88
C HIS A 138 -16.36 11.35 -15.70
N PRO A 139 -16.72 11.03 -14.44
CA PRO A 139 -16.12 11.64 -13.28
C PRO A 139 -14.65 11.24 -13.09
N LEU A 140 -13.80 12.24 -12.88
CA LEU A 140 -12.47 12.06 -12.35
C LEU A 140 -12.55 11.96 -10.82
N LEU A 141 -12.02 10.89 -10.25
CA LEU A 141 -11.84 10.77 -8.81
C LEU A 141 -10.36 10.91 -8.43
N LEU A 142 -10.12 11.49 -7.26
CA LEU A 142 -8.79 11.85 -6.80
C LEU A 142 -8.46 11.22 -5.44
N SER A 143 -7.18 10.92 -5.25
CA SER A 143 -6.59 10.70 -3.94
C SER A 143 -5.80 11.94 -3.51
N VAL A 144 -5.85 12.28 -2.23
CA VAL A 144 -5.10 13.39 -1.62
C VAL A 144 -4.21 12.80 -0.53
N ARG A 145 -2.89 12.88 -0.74
CA ARG A 145 -1.88 12.17 0.05
C ARG A 145 -0.82 13.11 0.57
N SER A 146 -0.39 12.92 1.81
CA SER A 146 0.77 13.60 2.38
C SER A 146 2.09 13.01 1.89
N GLY A 147 3.13 13.84 1.83
CA GLY A 147 4.48 13.41 1.48
C GLY A 147 5.56 14.33 2.04
N ALA A 148 6.18 13.99 3.15
CA ALA A 148 7.36 14.70 3.66
C ALA A 148 8.65 14.19 2.97
N ALA A 149 9.73 14.99 3.05
CA ALA A 149 11.05 14.57 2.55
C ALA A 149 11.59 13.34 3.29
N ILE A 150 11.23 13.18 4.57
CA ILE A 150 11.53 12.01 5.40
C ILE A 150 10.25 11.18 5.56
N SER A 151 10.34 9.86 5.32
CA SER A 151 9.19 8.96 5.45
C SER A 151 8.71 8.86 6.89
N MET A 152 7.43 9.11 7.14
CA MET A 152 6.75 9.03 8.43
C MET A 152 5.53 8.09 8.30
N PRO A 153 5.72 6.77 8.33
CA PRO A 153 4.66 5.80 8.05
C PRO A 153 3.50 5.90 9.06
N GLY A 154 2.25 5.98 8.58
CA GLY A 154 1.06 6.01 9.41
C GLY A 154 0.84 7.30 10.24
N MET A 155 1.74 8.30 10.08
CA MET A 155 1.66 9.52 10.91
C MET A 155 0.79 10.63 10.30
N MET A 156 0.56 10.59 8.99
CA MET A 156 -0.17 11.63 8.27
C MET A 156 -1.29 11.02 7.42
N GLU A 157 -2.29 11.83 7.14
CA GLU A 157 -3.55 11.40 6.56
C GLU A 157 -3.50 11.18 5.03
N THR A 158 -4.42 10.37 4.55
CA THR A 158 -4.70 10.10 3.13
C THR A 158 -6.21 10.06 2.93
N LEU A 159 -6.71 10.78 1.93
CA LEU A 159 -8.12 10.70 1.53
C LEU A 159 -8.20 10.13 0.11
N LEU A 160 -9.12 9.20 -0.10
CA LEU A 160 -9.38 8.56 -1.38
C LEU A 160 -10.78 8.91 -1.89
N ASN A 161 -11.00 8.72 -3.18
CA ASN A 161 -12.29 8.87 -3.86
C ASN A 161 -12.88 10.31 -3.81
N ILE A 162 -12.04 11.32 -3.61
CA ILE A 162 -12.45 12.74 -3.64
C ILE A 162 -13.05 13.05 -5.03
N GLY A 163 -14.20 13.68 -5.03
CA GLY A 163 -15.00 13.95 -6.23
C GLY A 163 -16.24 13.06 -6.35
N LEU A 164 -16.37 12.02 -5.52
CA LEU A 164 -17.56 11.17 -5.51
C LEU A 164 -18.66 11.82 -4.66
N CYS A 165 -19.80 12.01 -5.29
CA CYS A 165 -20.99 12.62 -4.71
C CYS A 165 -22.23 12.08 -5.43
N ASP A 166 -23.44 12.45 -4.99
CA ASP A 166 -24.69 11.95 -5.59
C ASP A 166 -24.78 12.20 -7.09
N ALA A 167 -24.24 13.35 -7.55
CA ALA A 167 -24.23 13.69 -8.98
C ALA A 167 -23.27 12.83 -9.81
N THR A 168 -22.15 12.38 -9.24
CA THR A 168 -21.09 11.65 -9.95
C THR A 168 -21.22 10.12 -9.85
N VAL A 169 -22.00 9.60 -8.89
CA VAL A 169 -22.27 8.15 -8.71
C VAL A 169 -22.72 7.50 -10.03
N GLY A 170 -23.67 8.12 -10.73
CA GLY A 170 -24.21 7.58 -11.98
C GLY A 170 -23.17 7.51 -13.11
N GLY A 171 -22.24 8.46 -13.15
CA GLY A 171 -21.11 8.47 -14.09
C GLY A 171 -20.14 7.33 -13.80
N LEU A 172 -19.73 7.19 -12.54
CA LEU A 172 -18.81 6.13 -12.14
C LEU A 172 -19.41 4.73 -12.35
N LEU A 173 -20.73 4.58 -12.13
CA LEU A 173 -21.45 3.34 -12.47
C LEU A 173 -21.36 3.01 -13.97
N ARG A 174 -21.51 3.99 -14.83
CA ARG A 174 -21.38 3.79 -16.29
C ARG A 174 -19.95 3.45 -16.70
N GLN A 175 -18.96 4.11 -16.10
CA GLN A 175 -17.55 3.85 -16.39
C GLN A 175 -17.09 2.45 -15.98
N THR A 176 -17.52 2.00 -14.81
CA THR A 176 -16.99 0.76 -14.20
C THR A 176 -17.89 -0.46 -14.44
N GLY A 177 -19.17 -0.26 -14.70
CA GLY A 177 -20.14 -1.36 -14.71
C GLY A 177 -20.24 -2.11 -13.36
N ASN A 178 -19.65 -1.59 -12.30
CA ASN A 178 -19.50 -2.27 -11.02
C ASN A 178 -20.17 -1.48 -9.88
N PRO A 179 -21.46 -1.72 -9.60
CA PRO A 179 -22.16 -0.99 -8.55
C PRO A 179 -21.59 -1.24 -7.15
N ARG A 180 -21.00 -2.44 -6.91
CA ARG A 180 -20.38 -2.74 -5.63
C ARG A 180 -19.16 -1.84 -5.38
N LEU A 181 -18.28 -1.67 -6.37
CA LEU A 181 -17.15 -0.74 -6.31
C LEU A 181 -17.59 0.68 -5.98
N VAL A 182 -18.63 1.16 -6.68
CA VAL A 182 -19.07 2.55 -6.56
C VAL A 182 -19.61 2.85 -5.17
N TRP A 183 -20.45 1.98 -4.62
CA TRP A 183 -21.02 2.19 -3.29
C TRP A 183 -19.99 1.95 -2.18
N ASP A 184 -19.05 1.00 -2.34
CA ASP A 184 -17.94 0.83 -1.41
C ASP A 184 -17.01 2.06 -1.41
N ALA A 185 -16.70 2.61 -2.58
CA ALA A 185 -15.88 3.83 -2.69
C ALA A 185 -16.55 5.04 -2.02
N TYR A 186 -17.87 5.21 -2.23
CA TYR A 186 -18.60 6.33 -1.65
C TYR A 186 -18.72 6.20 -0.13
N ARG A 187 -19.05 5.02 0.38
CA ARG A 187 -19.09 4.72 1.81
C ARG A 187 -17.74 5.04 2.48
N ARG A 188 -16.64 4.54 1.89
CA ARG A 188 -15.28 4.78 2.40
C ARG A 188 -14.94 6.27 2.40
N LEU A 189 -15.29 6.99 1.35
CA LEU A 189 -15.10 8.44 1.29
C LEU A 189 -15.84 9.15 2.43
N VAL A 190 -17.13 8.87 2.62
CA VAL A 190 -17.94 9.55 3.66
C VAL A 190 -17.36 9.31 5.05
N ALA A 191 -16.98 8.06 5.37
CA ALA A 191 -16.38 7.71 6.66
C ALA A 191 -15.02 8.41 6.86
N THR A 192 -14.11 8.30 5.90
CA THR A 192 -12.75 8.86 6.00
C THR A 192 -12.78 10.40 6.00
N TYR A 193 -13.64 11.00 5.17
CA TYR A 193 -13.81 12.45 5.15
C TYR A 193 -14.45 12.97 6.46
N GLY A 194 -15.40 12.21 7.01
CA GLY A 194 -15.98 12.49 8.33
C GLY A 194 -14.93 12.48 9.43
N GLU A 195 -14.09 11.47 9.45
CA GLU A 195 -13.01 11.33 10.43
C GLU A 195 -11.95 12.43 10.28
N ILE A 196 -11.38 12.59 9.08
CA ILE A 196 -10.19 13.44 8.86
C ILE A 196 -10.56 14.93 8.72
N VAL A 197 -11.64 15.26 7.99
CA VAL A 197 -12.00 16.65 7.68
C VAL A 197 -13.01 17.23 8.66
N ALA A 198 -13.97 16.42 9.08
CA ALA A 198 -15.00 16.86 10.04
C ALA A 198 -14.65 16.54 11.50
N GLY A 199 -13.59 15.78 11.77
CA GLY A 199 -13.15 15.41 13.11
C GLY A 199 -14.14 14.47 13.85
N LEU A 200 -14.93 13.70 13.12
CA LEU A 200 -15.91 12.77 13.68
C LEU A 200 -15.22 11.50 14.17
N PRO A 201 -15.66 10.94 15.32
CA PRO A 201 -15.14 9.66 15.80
C PRO A 201 -15.42 8.52 14.79
N ARG A 202 -14.40 7.75 14.43
CA ARG A 202 -14.52 6.57 13.53
C ARG A 202 -15.56 5.57 14.03
N GLN A 203 -15.67 5.42 15.35
CA GLN A 203 -16.60 4.51 16.00
C GLN A 203 -18.05 4.69 15.55
N LEU A 204 -18.48 5.91 15.22
CA LEU A 204 -19.84 6.18 14.74
C LEU A 204 -20.18 5.39 13.47
N PHE A 205 -19.21 5.26 12.57
CA PHE A 205 -19.35 4.53 11.31
C PHE A 205 -19.22 3.01 11.52
N ASP A 206 -18.31 2.58 12.39
CA ASP A 206 -18.10 1.17 12.72
C ASP A 206 -19.31 0.57 13.45
N GLU A 207 -19.88 1.32 14.41
CA GLU A 207 -21.11 0.94 15.12
C GLU A 207 -22.32 0.84 14.17
N ALA A 208 -22.44 1.75 13.20
CA ALA A 208 -23.51 1.69 12.21
C ALA A 208 -23.39 0.44 11.32
N THR A 209 -22.17 0.10 10.93
CA THR A 209 -21.91 -1.13 10.17
C THR A 209 -22.31 -2.36 10.97
N THR A 210 -21.88 -2.45 12.22
CA THR A 210 -22.21 -3.55 13.13
C THR A 210 -23.72 -3.63 13.42
N THR A 211 -24.38 -2.49 13.55
CA THR A 211 -25.83 -2.42 13.82
C THR A 211 -26.65 -2.94 12.65
N LEU A 212 -26.27 -2.61 11.42
CA LEU A 212 -26.99 -3.01 10.20
C LEU A 212 -26.72 -4.46 9.79
N PHE A 213 -25.47 -4.93 9.94
CA PHE A 213 -25.01 -6.18 9.34
C PHE A 213 -24.36 -7.16 10.31
N GLY A 214 -24.27 -6.80 11.59
CA GLY A 214 -23.62 -7.63 12.63
C GLY A 214 -22.11 -7.74 12.41
N ALA A 215 -21.53 -8.85 12.85
CA ALA A 215 -20.09 -9.14 12.70
C ALA A 215 -19.75 -9.80 11.33
N CYS A 216 -20.38 -9.36 10.23
CA CYS A 216 -20.07 -9.88 8.92
C CYS A 216 -18.81 -9.23 8.34
N ASP A 217 -18.14 -9.95 7.43
CA ASP A 217 -17.05 -9.35 6.65
C ASP A 217 -17.64 -8.37 5.62
N GLU A 218 -17.11 -7.16 5.54
CA GLU A 218 -17.56 -6.14 4.57
C GLU A 218 -17.52 -6.64 3.10
N ARG A 219 -16.74 -7.69 2.82
CA ARG A 219 -16.66 -8.32 1.50
C ARG A 219 -17.92 -9.09 1.12
N ASP A 220 -18.66 -9.57 2.10
CA ASP A 220 -19.88 -10.33 1.91
C ASP A 220 -21.07 -9.42 1.66
N LEU A 221 -20.94 -8.11 1.90
CA LEU A 221 -21.95 -7.11 1.59
C LEU A 221 -22.11 -6.94 0.07
N ASP A 222 -23.32 -7.04 -0.39
CA ASP A 222 -23.65 -6.76 -1.79
C ASP A 222 -23.76 -5.24 -2.06
N PHE A 223 -24.07 -4.86 -3.30
CA PHE A 223 -24.16 -3.44 -3.65
C PHE A 223 -25.37 -2.73 -3.00
N ALA A 224 -26.46 -3.45 -2.70
CA ALA A 224 -27.63 -2.89 -2.04
C ALA A 224 -27.34 -2.61 -0.57
N ASP A 225 -26.63 -3.52 0.09
CA ASP A 225 -26.14 -3.36 1.46
C ASP A 225 -25.19 -2.17 1.57
N LEU A 226 -24.21 -2.09 0.67
CA LEU A 226 -23.24 -0.99 0.64
C LEU A 226 -23.90 0.36 0.34
N ARG A 227 -24.94 0.37 -0.51
CA ARG A 227 -25.73 1.57 -0.75
C ARG A 227 -26.50 1.99 0.50
N ALA A 228 -27.16 1.05 1.18
CA ALA A 228 -27.88 1.33 2.42
C ALA A 228 -26.94 1.87 3.51
N LEU A 229 -25.73 1.27 3.63
CA LEU A 229 -24.70 1.71 4.55
C LEU A 229 -24.18 3.11 4.19
N THR A 230 -23.97 3.41 2.92
CA THR A 230 -23.57 4.75 2.45
C THR A 230 -24.59 5.81 2.84
N LEU A 231 -25.87 5.56 2.62
CA LEU A 231 -26.96 6.48 3.00
C LEU A 231 -26.97 6.71 4.52
N ARG A 232 -26.80 5.64 5.32
CA ARG A 232 -26.70 5.78 6.79
C ARG A 232 -25.46 6.58 7.20
N PHE A 233 -24.32 6.42 6.53
CA PHE A 233 -23.12 7.22 6.81
C PHE A 233 -23.32 8.70 6.48
N LEU A 234 -24.04 9.03 5.42
CA LEU A 234 -24.41 10.42 5.08
C LEU A 234 -25.32 11.04 6.15
N ASP A 235 -26.25 10.25 6.71
CA ASP A 235 -27.10 10.71 7.81
C ASP A 235 -26.27 10.93 9.08
N ILE A 236 -25.41 9.99 9.46
CA ILE A 236 -24.50 10.10 10.60
C ILE A 236 -23.61 11.34 10.46
N TYR A 237 -23.03 11.55 9.27
CA TYR A 237 -22.24 12.74 9.01
C TYR A 237 -23.06 14.00 9.25
N THR A 238 -24.29 14.07 8.76
CA THR A 238 -25.18 15.22 8.93
C THR A 238 -25.55 15.45 10.39
N GLU A 239 -25.90 14.38 11.10
CA GLU A 239 -26.26 14.41 12.53
C GLU A 239 -25.09 14.86 13.41
N ALA A 240 -23.90 14.30 13.19
CA ALA A 240 -22.73 14.54 14.03
C ALA A 240 -21.97 15.82 13.69
N ALA A 241 -21.85 16.18 12.39
CA ALA A 241 -21.16 17.38 11.95
C ALA A 241 -22.05 18.64 11.96
N GLY A 242 -23.38 18.49 12.12
CA GLY A 242 -24.35 19.59 12.05
C GLY A 242 -24.50 20.21 10.66
N ARG A 243 -23.98 19.57 9.61
CA ARG A 243 -24.02 19.99 8.21
C ARG A 243 -23.99 18.78 7.28
N ARG A 244 -24.55 18.92 6.10
CA ARG A 244 -24.54 17.85 5.10
C ARG A 244 -23.10 17.56 4.61
N PHE A 245 -22.85 16.31 4.23
CA PHE A 245 -21.64 15.92 3.53
C PHE A 245 -21.50 16.74 2.23
N PRO A 246 -20.30 17.31 1.92
CA PRO A 246 -20.12 18.16 0.75
C PRO A 246 -20.45 17.44 -0.56
N GLN A 247 -21.45 17.94 -1.26
CA GLN A 247 -21.87 17.41 -2.58
C GLN A 247 -21.20 18.14 -3.76
N GLU A 248 -20.40 19.15 -3.47
CA GLU A 248 -19.58 19.87 -4.44
C GLU A 248 -18.15 19.35 -4.39
N PRO A 249 -17.64 18.70 -5.46
CA PRO A 249 -16.30 18.12 -5.50
C PRO A 249 -15.18 19.10 -5.16
N GLY A 250 -15.28 20.37 -5.58
CA GLY A 250 -14.32 21.40 -5.25
C GLY A 250 -14.18 21.66 -3.75
N LEU A 251 -15.30 21.64 -3.00
CA LEU A 251 -15.28 21.77 -1.55
C LEU A 251 -14.67 20.55 -0.87
N GLN A 252 -14.93 19.33 -1.42
CA GLN A 252 -14.28 18.11 -0.92
C GLN A 252 -12.76 18.19 -1.10
N LEU A 253 -12.29 18.62 -2.28
CA LEU A 253 -10.86 18.72 -2.58
C LEU A 253 -10.18 19.76 -1.70
N ALA A 254 -10.76 20.95 -1.56
CA ALA A 254 -10.23 22.01 -0.69
C ALA A 254 -10.10 21.54 0.77
N GLY A 255 -11.16 20.94 1.32
CA GLY A 255 -11.14 20.39 2.68
C GLY A 255 -10.13 19.27 2.86
N ALA A 256 -9.98 18.40 1.87
CA ALA A 256 -9.00 17.32 1.89
C ALA A 256 -7.55 17.86 1.88
N ILE A 257 -7.23 18.80 0.99
CA ILE A 257 -5.89 19.42 0.91
C ILE A 257 -5.55 20.10 2.23
N GLU A 258 -6.48 20.89 2.77
CA GLU A 258 -6.30 21.60 4.04
C GLU A 258 -6.03 20.62 5.19
N SER A 259 -6.83 19.58 5.31
CA SER A 259 -6.70 18.58 6.38
C SER A 259 -5.41 17.78 6.28
N VAL A 260 -4.98 17.41 5.07
CA VAL A 260 -3.70 16.71 4.88
C VAL A 260 -2.53 17.59 5.27
N PHE A 261 -2.51 18.87 4.92
CA PHE A 261 -1.50 19.78 5.42
C PHE A 261 -1.57 19.96 6.95
N ALA A 262 -2.78 20.08 7.52
CA ALA A 262 -2.97 20.21 8.97
C ALA A 262 -2.47 18.98 9.74
N SER A 263 -2.51 17.79 9.14
CA SER A 263 -2.04 16.55 9.76
C SER A 263 -0.55 16.57 10.12
N TRP A 264 0.26 17.46 9.52
CA TRP A 264 1.65 17.71 9.92
C TRP A 264 1.77 18.14 11.39
N GLN A 265 0.80 18.87 11.91
CA GLN A 265 0.77 19.37 13.28
C GLN A 265 -0.05 18.50 14.24
N CYS A 266 -0.56 17.33 13.80
CA CYS A 266 -1.29 16.45 14.69
C CYS A 266 -0.38 15.86 15.78
N PRO A 267 -0.90 15.54 16.99
CA PRO A 267 -0.08 15.10 18.12
C PRO A 267 0.82 13.89 17.79
N LYS A 268 0.29 12.89 17.08
CA LYS A 268 1.05 11.68 16.69
C LYS A 268 2.22 12.02 15.75
N ALA A 269 2.03 12.95 14.81
CA ALA A 269 3.09 13.36 13.89
C ALA A 269 4.17 14.20 14.58
N CYS A 270 3.77 15.09 15.49
CA CYS A 270 4.70 15.88 16.30
C CYS A 270 5.56 14.97 17.20
N GLU A 271 4.93 14.02 17.87
CA GLU A 271 5.64 13.08 18.75
C GLU A 271 6.61 12.18 17.96
N TYR A 272 6.18 11.67 16.80
CA TYR A 272 7.05 10.90 15.92
C TYR A 272 8.27 11.70 15.49
N ARG A 273 8.10 12.98 15.08
CA ARG A 273 9.22 13.85 14.71
C ARG A 273 10.16 14.10 15.89
N ARG A 274 9.61 14.35 17.08
CA ARG A 274 10.41 14.54 18.29
C ARG A 274 11.28 13.30 18.59
N LEU A 275 10.71 12.12 18.56
CA LEU A 275 11.41 10.85 18.83
C LEU A 275 12.49 10.56 17.78
N ASN A 276 12.21 10.86 16.51
CA ASN A 276 13.12 10.58 15.41
C ASN A 276 14.04 11.78 15.05
N ARG A 277 14.03 12.87 15.85
CA ARG A 277 14.82 14.09 15.65
C ARG A 277 14.62 14.72 14.26
N ILE A 278 13.41 14.69 13.77
CA ILE A 278 13.01 15.29 12.49
C ILE A 278 12.62 16.75 12.72
N PRO A 279 13.26 17.73 12.05
CA PRO A 279 12.92 19.16 12.24
C PRO A 279 11.50 19.48 11.76
N ASP A 280 10.78 20.31 12.52
CA ASP A 280 9.43 20.78 12.16
C ASP A 280 9.41 21.62 10.89
N THR A 281 10.55 22.24 10.54
CA THR A 281 10.73 23.10 9.37
C THR A 281 10.72 22.35 8.04
N ILE A 282 10.79 21.02 8.02
CA ILE A 282 10.76 20.22 6.79
C ILE A 282 9.38 20.31 6.11
N GLY A 283 8.30 20.30 6.88
CA GLY A 283 6.94 20.32 6.35
C GLY A 283 6.55 19.06 5.60
N THR A 284 5.33 19.06 5.08
CA THR A 284 4.82 18.03 4.17
C THR A 284 4.34 18.66 2.88
N ALA A 285 4.50 17.98 1.76
CA ALA A 285 3.82 18.28 0.51
C ALA A 285 2.48 17.53 0.46
N VAL A 286 1.59 17.96 -0.43
CA VAL A 286 0.32 17.28 -0.73
C VAL A 286 0.34 16.85 -2.19
N THR A 287 0.15 15.55 -2.43
CA THR A 287 0.00 14.95 -3.75
C THR A 287 -1.47 14.68 -4.03
N VAL A 288 -2.00 15.27 -5.09
CA VAL A 288 -3.35 15.04 -5.61
C VAL A 288 -3.21 14.21 -6.88
N GLN A 289 -3.69 12.95 -6.84
CA GLN A 289 -3.44 11.97 -7.90
C GLN A 289 -4.75 11.35 -8.38
N SER A 290 -4.86 11.06 -9.68
CA SER A 290 -6.00 10.34 -10.21
C SER A 290 -6.12 8.95 -9.57
N MET A 291 -7.35 8.56 -9.23
CA MET A 291 -7.62 7.23 -8.67
C MET A 291 -7.45 6.13 -9.72
N VAL A 292 -6.96 4.98 -9.26
CA VAL A 292 -7.01 3.69 -9.95
C VAL A 292 -7.63 2.66 -8.99
N PHE A 293 -8.38 1.70 -9.54
CA PHE A 293 -9.24 0.83 -8.75
C PHE A 293 -8.79 -0.63 -8.82
N GLY A 294 -8.14 -1.10 -7.77
CA GLY A 294 -7.79 -2.52 -7.62
C GLY A 294 -9.00 -3.43 -7.34
N ASN A 295 -10.14 -2.87 -7.00
CA ASN A 295 -11.40 -3.58 -6.77
C ASN A 295 -12.37 -3.51 -7.97
N ALA A 296 -11.84 -3.29 -9.18
CA ALA A 296 -12.65 -3.19 -10.40
C ALA A 296 -13.06 -4.55 -11.01
N GLY A 297 -12.71 -5.66 -10.38
CA GLY A 297 -13.09 -7.02 -10.82
C GLY A 297 -11.96 -8.03 -10.79
N GLY A 298 -12.17 -9.19 -11.38
CA GLY A 298 -11.27 -10.35 -11.27
C GLY A 298 -9.89 -10.19 -11.94
N GLN A 299 -9.73 -9.22 -12.84
CA GLN A 299 -8.43 -8.86 -13.44
C GLN A 299 -7.83 -7.61 -12.79
N SER A 300 -8.28 -7.27 -11.60
CA SER A 300 -7.84 -6.12 -10.83
C SER A 300 -7.35 -6.56 -9.47
N GLY A 301 -6.50 -5.76 -8.86
CA GLY A 301 -5.97 -6.01 -7.53
C GLY A 301 -5.01 -4.91 -7.10
N ALA A 302 -4.54 -5.03 -5.88
CA ALA A 302 -3.49 -4.17 -5.35
C ALA A 302 -2.39 -5.00 -4.71
N GLY A 303 -1.16 -4.50 -4.73
CA GLY A 303 -0.02 -5.19 -4.18
C GLY A 303 1.08 -4.28 -3.70
N VAL A 304 1.96 -4.90 -2.93
CA VAL A 304 3.22 -4.33 -2.47
C VAL A 304 4.33 -5.29 -2.87
N GLY A 305 5.45 -4.75 -3.33
CA GLY A 305 6.60 -5.54 -3.73
C GLY A 305 7.91 -4.99 -3.20
N PHE A 306 8.89 -5.88 -3.11
CA PHE A 306 10.28 -5.53 -2.87
C PHE A 306 11.11 -6.06 -4.04
N THR A 307 12.03 -5.24 -4.54
CA THR A 307 12.90 -5.64 -5.67
C THR A 307 13.84 -6.80 -5.31
N ARG A 308 14.11 -6.98 -4.03
CA ARG A 308 14.84 -8.13 -3.43
C ARG A 308 14.14 -8.60 -2.18
N ASP A 309 14.40 -9.82 -1.75
CA ASP A 309 13.90 -10.33 -0.47
C ASP A 309 14.44 -9.48 0.70
N PRO A 310 13.58 -8.82 1.48
CA PRO A 310 14.01 -7.93 2.55
C PRO A 310 14.61 -8.66 3.76
N ALA A 311 14.45 -9.97 3.87
CA ALA A 311 15.01 -10.78 4.95
C ALA A 311 16.38 -11.37 4.59
N SER A 312 16.56 -11.86 3.35
CA SER A 312 17.76 -12.53 2.88
C SER A 312 18.63 -11.70 1.94
N GLY A 313 18.08 -10.65 1.31
CA GLY A 313 18.76 -9.86 0.30
C GLY A 313 18.87 -10.53 -1.07
N GLU A 314 18.21 -11.69 -1.26
CA GLU A 314 18.22 -12.38 -2.56
C GLU A 314 17.64 -11.51 -3.66
N PRO A 315 18.25 -11.52 -4.88
CA PRO A 315 17.79 -10.70 -6.02
C PRO A 315 16.53 -11.32 -6.67
N THR A 316 15.54 -11.64 -5.84
CA THR A 316 14.27 -12.22 -6.23
C THR A 316 13.15 -11.26 -5.92
N LEU A 317 12.36 -10.91 -6.92
CA LEU A 317 11.19 -10.06 -6.75
C LEU A 317 10.21 -10.70 -5.77
N TRP A 318 9.87 -9.97 -4.72
CA TRP A 318 9.03 -10.41 -3.64
C TRP A 318 7.75 -9.58 -3.62
N VAL A 319 6.58 -10.22 -3.74
CA VAL A 319 5.29 -9.56 -3.92
C VAL A 319 4.24 -10.19 -3.04
N ASP A 320 3.48 -9.34 -2.35
CA ASP A 320 2.19 -9.64 -1.77
C ASP A 320 1.11 -8.96 -2.61
N PHE A 321 0.10 -9.71 -3.05
CA PHE A 321 -0.97 -9.22 -3.92
C PHE A 321 -2.34 -9.72 -3.47
N LEU A 322 -3.34 -8.87 -3.57
CA LEU A 322 -4.74 -9.20 -3.32
C LEU A 322 -5.57 -8.87 -4.55
N PHE A 323 -6.23 -9.88 -5.11
CA PHE A 323 -7.21 -9.69 -6.17
C PHE A 323 -8.44 -8.94 -5.65
N ASN A 324 -9.04 -8.15 -6.53
CA ASN A 324 -10.26 -7.39 -6.30
C ASN A 324 -10.25 -6.61 -4.96
N SER A 325 -9.16 -5.87 -4.72
CA SER A 325 -8.89 -5.16 -3.45
C SER A 325 -8.23 -3.81 -3.68
N GLN A 326 -8.48 -2.87 -2.80
CA GLN A 326 -7.77 -1.59 -2.77
C GLN A 326 -6.43 -1.72 -2.02
N GLY A 327 -5.50 -0.77 -2.26
CA GLY A 327 -4.18 -0.76 -1.62
C GLY A 327 -4.24 -0.76 -0.09
N GLU A 328 -5.22 -0.09 0.51
CA GLU A 328 -5.44 -0.08 1.96
C GLU A 328 -5.68 -1.48 2.53
N ASP A 329 -6.35 -2.36 1.78
CA ASP A 329 -6.64 -3.73 2.21
C ASP A 329 -5.37 -4.59 2.30
N VAL A 330 -4.35 -4.29 1.47
CA VAL A 330 -3.06 -4.99 1.48
C VAL A 330 -2.20 -4.57 2.67
N VAL A 331 -2.07 -3.25 2.89
CA VAL A 331 -1.16 -2.71 3.91
C VAL A 331 -1.75 -2.74 5.31
N SER A 332 -3.08 -2.79 5.46
CA SER A 332 -3.74 -2.85 6.79
C SER A 332 -3.47 -4.14 7.55
N GLY A 333 -3.03 -5.19 6.87
CA GLY A 333 -2.82 -6.51 7.49
C GLY A 333 -4.10 -7.26 7.84
N ARG A 334 -5.27 -6.72 7.53
CA ARG A 334 -6.57 -7.37 7.79
C ARG A 334 -6.84 -8.57 6.91
N ARG A 335 -6.05 -8.75 5.85
CA ARG A 335 -6.14 -9.85 4.89
C ARG A 335 -4.80 -10.53 4.72
N SER A 336 -4.81 -11.84 4.58
CA SER A 336 -3.64 -12.59 4.14
C SER A 336 -3.48 -12.38 2.63
N ALA A 337 -2.37 -11.77 2.23
CA ALA A 337 -2.07 -11.60 0.82
C ALA A 337 -1.59 -12.92 0.21
N HIS A 338 -1.93 -13.13 -1.06
CA HIS A 338 -1.41 -14.23 -1.85
C HIS A 338 -0.02 -13.86 -2.39
N GLY A 339 0.87 -14.84 -2.47
CA GLY A 339 2.19 -14.61 -3.03
C GLY A 339 2.15 -14.41 -4.55
N HIS A 340 3.30 -14.10 -5.15
CA HIS A 340 3.44 -13.81 -6.59
C HIS A 340 2.98 -14.92 -7.53
N ASN A 341 2.93 -16.18 -7.07
CA ASN A 341 2.55 -17.32 -7.92
C ASN A 341 1.15 -17.18 -8.50
N GLU A 342 0.20 -16.71 -7.71
CA GLU A 342 -1.18 -16.53 -8.13
C GLU A 342 -1.31 -15.37 -9.13
N LEU A 343 -0.62 -14.24 -8.86
CA LEU A 343 -0.54 -13.12 -9.80
C LEU A 343 0.08 -13.55 -11.13
N ALA A 344 1.19 -14.28 -11.09
CA ALA A 344 1.88 -14.77 -12.29
C ALA A 344 1.03 -15.75 -13.11
N ALA A 345 0.24 -16.60 -12.42
CA ALA A 345 -0.64 -17.56 -13.07
C ALA A 345 -1.87 -16.91 -13.73
N VAL A 346 -2.49 -15.92 -13.05
CA VAL A 346 -3.74 -15.30 -13.51
C VAL A 346 -3.48 -14.13 -14.47
N LEU A 347 -2.45 -13.32 -14.20
CA LEU A 347 -2.09 -12.13 -14.98
C LEU A 347 -0.61 -12.15 -15.42
N PRO A 348 -0.20 -13.10 -16.28
CA PRO A 348 1.22 -13.30 -16.63
C PRO A 348 1.84 -12.07 -17.32
N ALA A 349 1.09 -11.32 -18.12
CA ALA A 349 1.60 -10.09 -18.75
C ALA A 349 1.93 -9.02 -17.70
N VAL A 350 1.04 -8.79 -16.75
CA VAL A 350 1.26 -7.85 -15.63
C VAL A 350 2.46 -8.28 -14.78
N TRP A 351 2.61 -9.59 -14.55
CA TRP A 351 3.77 -10.12 -13.82
C TRP A 351 5.08 -9.79 -14.53
N GLN A 352 5.14 -9.94 -15.86
CA GLN A 352 6.32 -9.59 -16.66
C GLN A 352 6.61 -8.09 -16.61
N GLU A 353 5.60 -7.24 -16.76
CA GLU A 353 5.74 -5.79 -16.62
C GLU A 353 6.26 -5.41 -15.25
N LEU A 354 5.75 -6.04 -14.19
CA LEU A 354 6.15 -5.80 -12.81
C LEU A 354 7.62 -6.18 -12.58
N MET A 355 8.08 -7.31 -13.13
CA MET A 355 9.49 -7.72 -13.07
C MET A 355 10.41 -6.72 -13.76
N VAL A 356 9.99 -6.17 -14.91
CA VAL A 356 10.76 -5.12 -15.62
C VAL A 356 10.79 -3.84 -14.79
N ALA A 357 9.64 -3.40 -14.27
CA ALA A 357 9.53 -2.21 -13.43
C ALA A 357 10.42 -2.32 -12.17
N ALA A 358 10.42 -3.46 -11.50
CA ALA A 358 11.23 -3.69 -10.31
C ALA A 358 12.74 -3.55 -10.60
N ARG A 359 13.23 -4.10 -11.72
CA ARG A 359 14.62 -3.93 -12.14
C ARG A 359 14.96 -2.48 -12.45
N GLN A 360 14.09 -1.77 -13.17
CA GLN A 360 14.28 -0.35 -13.48
C GLN A 360 14.33 0.50 -12.20
N LEU A 361 13.48 0.22 -11.21
CA LEU A 361 13.48 0.88 -9.92
C LEU A 361 14.81 0.66 -9.19
N GLU A 362 15.25 -0.59 -9.06
CA GLU A 362 16.51 -0.90 -8.36
C GLU A 362 17.71 -0.24 -9.02
N HIS A 363 17.79 -0.29 -10.35
CA HIS A 363 18.86 0.38 -11.10
C HIS A 363 18.86 1.90 -10.92
N ALA A 364 17.69 2.54 -11.09
CA ALA A 364 17.58 4.00 -11.03
C ALA A 364 17.81 4.57 -9.63
N PHE A 365 17.40 3.83 -8.59
CA PHE A 365 17.60 4.23 -7.21
C PHE A 365 18.91 3.69 -6.60
N ALA A 366 19.58 2.79 -7.31
CA ALA A 366 20.81 2.12 -6.87
C ALA A 366 20.67 1.50 -5.46
N ASP A 367 19.47 1.00 -5.14
CA ASP A 367 19.15 0.35 -3.87
C ASP A 367 17.85 -0.47 -3.99
N MET A 368 17.71 -1.46 -3.09
CA MET A 368 16.46 -2.22 -2.96
C MET A 368 15.28 -1.29 -2.72
N GLN A 369 14.24 -1.44 -3.53
CA GLN A 369 13.03 -0.65 -3.43
C GLN A 369 11.88 -1.48 -2.86
N ASP A 370 11.08 -0.84 -2.03
CA ASP A 370 9.74 -1.18 -1.58
C ASP A 370 8.77 -0.34 -2.43
N PHE A 371 7.83 -0.96 -3.12
CA PHE A 371 6.92 -0.26 -4.03
C PHE A 371 5.49 -0.75 -3.90
N GLU A 372 4.56 0.17 -4.09
CA GLU A 372 3.12 -0.09 -4.12
C GLU A 372 2.62 -0.02 -5.57
N PHE A 373 1.74 -0.93 -5.94
CA PHE A 373 1.15 -0.97 -7.27
C PHE A 373 -0.32 -1.40 -7.23
N THR A 374 -1.05 -0.99 -8.25
CA THR A 374 -2.43 -1.42 -8.49
C THR A 374 -2.53 -1.97 -9.90
N VAL A 375 -3.29 -3.03 -10.06
CA VAL A 375 -3.72 -3.55 -11.35
C VAL A 375 -5.18 -3.22 -11.50
N GLN A 376 -5.53 -2.50 -12.54
CA GLN A 376 -6.91 -2.22 -12.90
C GLN A 376 -7.20 -2.81 -14.28
N GLU A 377 -8.10 -3.79 -14.33
CA GLU A 377 -8.51 -4.44 -15.60
C GLU A 377 -7.33 -4.92 -16.44
N GLY A 378 -6.39 -5.60 -15.81
CA GLY A 378 -5.19 -6.13 -16.45
C GLY A 378 -4.08 -5.11 -16.77
N ARG A 379 -4.21 -3.85 -16.36
CA ARG A 379 -3.21 -2.78 -16.54
C ARG A 379 -2.50 -2.47 -15.24
N LEU A 380 -1.17 -2.46 -15.29
CA LEU A 380 -0.30 -2.12 -14.16
C LEU A 380 -0.25 -0.60 -13.94
N PHE A 381 -0.24 -0.16 -12.68
CA PHE A 381 0.01 1.20 -12.25
C PHE A 381 0.92 1.21 -11.02
N MET A 382 2.01 1.97 -11.08
CA MET A 382 2.94 2.18 -9.98
C MET A 382 2.49 3.37 -9.14
N LEU A 383 2.28 3.18 -7.83
CA LEU A 383 1.70 4.19 -6.95
C LEU A 383 2.70 4.83 -6.00
N GLN A 384 3.77 4.12 -5.66
CA GLN A 384 4.79 4.60 -4.74
C GLN A 384 6.05 3.74 -4.87
N SER A 385 7.22 4.34 -4.63
CA SER A 385 8.47 3.63 -4.39
C SER A 385 9.24 4.31 -3.27
N ARG A 386 9.94 3.51 -2.47
CA ARG A 386 10.84 3.99 -1.40
C ARG A 386 11.96 2.98 -1.17
N VAL A 387 13.02 3.41 -0.48
CA VAL A 387 14.07 2.50 -0.05
C VAL A 387 13.47 1.45 0.90
N GLY A 388 13.64 0.17 0.56
CA GLY A 388 13.06 -0.95 1.28
C GLY A 388 13.70 -1.16 2.66
N LYS A 389 12.84 -1.33 3.68
CA LYS A 389 13.28 -1.72 5.03
C LYS A 389 13.66 -3.21 5.02
N ARG A 390 14.81 -3.53 5.61
CA ARG A 390 15.44 -4.84 5.49
C ARG A 390 16.21 -5.22 6.75
N THR A 391 16.51 -6.51 6.90
CA THR A 391 17.34 -7.01 8.00
C THR A 391 18.80 -6.56 7.82
N PRO A 392 19.62 -6.53 8.89
CA PRO A 392 21.06 -6.26 8.80
C PRO A 392 21.79 -7.21 7.82
N TYR A 393 21.40 -8.49 7.82
CA TYR A 393 21.95 -9.47 6.90
C TYR A 393 21.63 -9.13 5.43
N ALA A 394 20.35 -8.83 5.13
CA ALA A 394 19.95 -8.40 3.78
C ALA A 394 20.63 -7.09 3.38
N ALA A 395 20.80 -6.14 4.31
CA ALA A 395 21.49 -4.88 4.05
C ALA A 395 22.95 -5.10 3.63
N ALA A 396 23.68 -5.98 4.34
CA ALA A 396 25.04 -6.34 3.99
C ALA A 396 25.14 -7.01 2.61
N ARG A 397 24.28 -8.03 2.37
CA ARG A 397 24.26 -8.75 1.10
C ARG A 397 23.93 -7.83 -0.07
N ILE A 398 22.87 -7.04 0.04
CA ILE A 398 22.42 -6.12 -1.00
C ILE A 398 23.52 -5.10 -1.33
N ALA A 399 24.16 -4.49 -0.34
CA ALA A 399 25.23 -3.52 -0.58
C ALA A 399 26.41 -4.15 -1.34
N LEU A 400 26.81 -5.37 -0.98
CA LEU A 400 27.89 -6.09 -1.65
C LEU A 400 27.50 -6.54 -3.06
N ASP A 401 26.28 -7.03 -3.26
CA ASP A 401 25.79 -7.47 -4.56
C ASP A 401 25.65 -6.28 -5.53
N LEU A 402 25.10 -5.15 -5.09
CA LEU A 402 25.00 -3.92 -5.90
C LEU A 402 26.37 -3.33 -6.25
N LEU A 403 27.38 -3.51 -5.38
CA LEU A 403 28.76 -3.15 -5.69
C LEU A 403 29.33 -4.08 -6.77
N ASP A 404 29.15 -5.38 -6.65
CA ASP A 404 29.65 -6.36 -7.63
C ASP A 404 28.92 -6.22 -8.98
N GLU A 405 27.65 -5.80 -8.98
CA GLU A 405 26.86 -5.42 -10.18
C GLU A 405 27.29 -4.06 -10.78
N GLY A 406 28.16 -3.30 -10.10
CA GLY A 406 28.61 -1.98 -10.55
C GLY A 406 27.59 -0.86 -10.41
N LEU A 407 26.52 -1.07 -9.67
CA LEU A 407 25.43 -0.09 -9.46
C LEU A 407 25.77 0.95 -8.40
N ILE A 408 26.68 0.63 -7.46
CA ILE A 408 27.13 1.55 -6.42
C ILE A 408 28.66 1.58 -6.34
N SER A 409 29.19 2.69 -5.86
CA SER A 409 30.62 2.83 -5.60
C SER A 409 31.05 2.08 -4.32
N ILE A 410 32.33 1.75 -4.21
CA ILE A 410 32.93 1.15 -3.02
C ILE A 410 32.71 2.01 -1.77
N ASN A 411 32.77 3.33 -1.90
CA ASN A 411 32.54 4.25 -0.77
C ASN A 411 31.08 4.17 -0.28
N LEU A 412 30.12 4.11 -1.19
CA LEU A 412 28.70 3.97 -0.83
C LEU A 412 28.42 2.59 -0.22
N ALA A 413 29.07 1.53 -0.71
CA ALA A 413 28.96 0.21 -0.09
C ALA A 413 29.51 0.19 1.34
N ARG A 414 30.66 0.83 1.58
CA ARG A 414 31.23 1.01 2.93
C ARG A 414 30.30 1.81 3.85
N GLU A 415 29.73 2.90 3.36
CA GLU A 415 28.78 3.71 4.12
C GLU A 415 27.55 2.88 4.55
N ARG A 416 26.96 2.13 3.60
CA ARG A 416 25.79 1.30 3.86
C ARG A 416 26.05 0.12 4.79
N THR A 417 27.30 -0.31 4.92
CA THR A 417 27.69 -1.45 5.76
C THR A 417 28.45 -1.04 7.03
N ALA A 418 28.65 0.25 7.28
CA ALA A 418 29.49 0.77 8.35
C ALA A 418 29.16 0.27 9.78
N GLY A 419 27.88 0.00 10.06
CA GLY A 419 27.41 -0.52 11.35
C GLY A 419 27.22 -2.03 11.40
N LEU A 420 27.54 -2.75 10.32
CA LEU A 420 27.28 -4.19 10.21
C LEU A 420 28.52 -4.99 10.63
N ASN A 421 28.48 -5.49 11.85
CA ASN A 421 29.54 -6.34 12.43
C ASN A 421 29.03 -7.80 12.57
N ARG A 422 29.87 -8.65 13.10
CA ARG A 422 29.59 -10.08 13.31
C ARG A 422 28.34 -10.31 14.16
N GLU A 423 28.20 -9.52 15.22
CA GLU A 423 27.05 -9.62 16.15
C GLU A 423 25.74 -9.19 15.50
N ALA A 424 25.78 -8.12 14.70
CA ALA A 424 24.60 -7.63 13.95
C ALA A 424 24.13 -8.62 12.87
N LEU A 425 25.03 -9.45 12.35
CA LEU A 425 24.74 -10.45 11.31
C LEU A 425 24.49 -11.85 11.87
N ALA A 426 24.60 -12.04 13.19
CA ALA A 426 24.34 -13.30 13.85
C ALA A 426 22.87 -13.72 13.66
N ARG A 427 22.62 -14.99 13.41
CA ARG A 427 21.29 -15.56 13.28
C ARG A 427 21.10 -16.71 14.25
N SER A 428 19.99 -16.73 14.94
CA SER A 428 19.59 -17.90 15.71
C SER A 428 18.93 -18.94 14.81
N ARG A 429 19.25 -20.21 15.00
CA ARG A 429 18.58 -21.33 14.36
C ARG A 429 18.28 -22.44 15.36
N ILE A 430 17.30 -23.26 15.06
CA ILE A 430 16.94 -24.41 15.88
C ILE A 430 17.96 -25.53 15.68
N VAL A 431 18.44 -26.12 16.78
CA VAL A 431 19.22 -27.33 16.77
C VAL A 431 18.29 -28.52 16.84
N ALA A 432 18.26 -29.34 15.79
CA ALA A 432 17.42 -30.54 15.78
C ALA A 432 17.99 -31.57 16.77
N PRO A 433 17.23 -32.00 17.79
CA PRO A 433 17.70 -33.02 18.72
C PRO A 433 17.88 -34.34 17.96
N GLY A 434 19.11 -34.89 17.91
CA GLY A 434 19.45 -36.29 17.67
C GLY A 434 18.64 -37.09 16.66
N GLY A 435 18.37 -36.60 15.45
CA GLY A 435 17.79 -37.36 14.34
C GLY A 435 16.27 -37.55 14.34
N GLY A 436 15.54 -37.03 15.32
CA GLY A 436 14.07 -36.98 15.33
C GLY A 436 13.60 -35.59 14.98
N GLY A 437 12.94 -35.36 13.83
CA GLY A 437 12.42 -34.06 13.43
C GLY A 437 11.38 -33.55 14.43
N LEU A 438 11.53 -32.29 14.87
CA LEU A 438 10.48 -31.57 15.59
C LEU A 438 9.26 -31.42 14.68
N VAL A 439 8.09 -31.82 15.19
CA VAL A 439 6.84 -31.64 14.43
C VAL A 439 6.29 -30.23 14.72
N PRO A 440 6.21 -29.36 13.71
CA PRO A 440 5.65 -28.01 13.91
C PRO A 440 4.15 -28.08 14.18
N LEU A 441 3.65 -27.19 15.02
CA LEU A 441 2.21 -27.00 15.25
C LEU A 441 1.50 -26.48 14.02
N ALA A 442 2.12 -25.53 13.34
CA ALA A 442 1.59 -24.86 12.15
C ALA A 442 2.71 -24.21 11.35
N ARG A 443 2.35 -23.69 10.18
CA ARG A 443 3.20 -22.85 9.34
C ARG A 443 2.57 -21.48 9.16
N ALA A 444 3.42 -20.46 9.03
CA ALA A 444 3.02 -19.09 8.76
C ALA A 444 4.05 -18.41 7.84
N ALA A 445 3.66 -17.31 7.23
CA ALA A 445 4.56 -16.58 6.34
C ALA A 445 5.64 -15.85 7.12
N THR A 446 6.91 -16.06 6.76
CA THR A 446 8.05 -15.38 7.37
C THR A 446 8.11 -13.93 6.92
N ALA A 447 7.98 -13.01 7.85
CA ALA A 447 8.21 -11.58 7.63
C ALA A 447 9.59 -11.12 8.14
N SER A 448 10.13 -11.79 9.17
CA SER A 448 11.47 -11.55 9.69
C SER A 448 12.06 -12.86 10.23
N SER A 449 13.30 -13.16 9.87
CA SER A 449 14.00 -14.41 10.20
C SER A 449 14.54 -14.45 11.63
N GLY A 450 15.03 -15.63 12.04
CA GLY A 450 15.57 -15.92 13.37
C GLY A 450 14.66 -16.87 14.17
N VAL A 451 15.02 -17.12 15.41
CA VAL A 451 14.22 -17.93 16.35
C VAL A 451 13.86 -17.10 17.57
N ALA A 452 12.57 -17.01 17.87
CA ALA A 452 12.05 -16.36 19.08
C ALA A 452 11.39 -17.39 19.99
N ILE A 453 11.76 -17.37 21.26
CA ILE A 453 11.18 -18.22 22.30
C ILE A 453 10.69 -17.29 23.41
N GLY A 454 9.46 -17.49 23.87
CA GLY A 454 8.91 -16.68 24.95
C GLY A 454 7.53 -17.13 25.38
N GLU A 455 7.05 -16.52 26.45
CA GLU A 455 5.67 -16.69 26.91
C GLU A 455 4.70 -15.97 25.98
N ILE A 456 3.55 -16.57 25.74
CA ILE A 456 2.46 -15.99 24.96
C ILE A 456 1.92 -14.74 25.70
N ALA A 457 1.88 -13.61 25.02
CA ALA A 457 1.16 -12.41 25.44
C ALA A 457 0.13 -12.02 24.36
N LEU A 458 -1.11 -11.75 24.78
CA LEU A 458 -2.22 -11.45 23.86
C LEU A 458 -2.50 -9.94 23.76
N ASP A 459 -1.85 -9.12 24.60
CA ASP A 459 -1.96 -7.66 24.58
C ASP A 459 -0.68 -6.96 25.04
N GLU A 460 -0.65 -5.64 24.87
CA GLU A 460 0.47 -4.78 25.25
C GLU A 460 0.75 -4.81 26.75
N THR A 461 -0.29 -4.74 27.58
CA THR A 461 -0.16 -4.71 29.04
C THR A 461 0.57 -5.96 29.54
N ARG A 462 0.20 -7.13 29.04
CA ARG A 462 0.86 -8.39 29.39
C ARG A 462 2.29 -8.45 28.86
N ALA A 463 2.52 -8.01 27.62
CA ALA A 463 3.85 -8.02 27.03
C ALA A 463 4.83 -7.14 27.84
N LEU A 464 4.44 -5.92 28.18
CA LEU A 464 5.24 -5.00 28.98
C LEU A 464 5.49 -5.55 30.39
N ALA A 465 4.46 -6.01 31.09
CA ALA A 465 4.60 -6.55 32.45
C ALA A 465 5.55 -7.74 32.53
N ARG A 466 5.56 -8.64 31.51
CA ARG A 466 6.47 -9.78 31.48
C ARG A 466 7.88 -9.35 31.09
N HIS A 467 8.01 -8.43 30.16
CA HIS A 467 9.31 -7.86 29.78
C HIS A 467 9.99 -7.20 30.98
N ASP A 468 9.27 -6.39 31.76
CA ASP A 468 9.78 -5.73 32.97
C ASP A 468 10.19 -6.75 34.06
N ALA A 469 9.55 -7.92 34.07
CA ALA A 469 9.96 -9.05 34.92
C ALA A 469 11.15 -9.85 34.37
N GLY A 470 11.73 -9.46 33.21
CA GLY A 470 12.86 -10.13 32.58
C GLY A 470 12.50 -11.44 31.87
N VAL A 471 11.22 -11.67 31.57
CA VAL A 471 10.73 -12.89 30.90
C VAL A 471 10.58 -12.63 29.40
N PRO A 472 11.18 -13.45 28.52
CA PRO A 472 10.97 -13.36 27.08
C PRO A 472 9.51 -13.57 26.69
N VAL A 473 9.01 -12.75 25.77
CA VAL A 473 7.61 -12.73 25.36
C VAL A 473 7.47 -12.90 23.85
N VAL A 474 6.55 -13.72 23.42
CA VAL A 474 6.03 -13.78 22.06
C VAL A 474 4.66 -13.11 22.03
N LEU A 475 4.56 -11.98 21.31
CA LEU A 475 3.31 -11.27 21.13
C LEU A 475 2.46 -12.00 20.08
N VAL A 476 1.22 -12.35 20.44
CA VAL A 476 0.28 -13.05 19.55
C VAL A 476 -0.95 -12.19 19.34
N ARG A 477 -1.22 -11.82 18.08
CA ARG A 477 -2.31 -10.92 17.72
C ARG A 477 -3.17 -11.51 16.60
N ARG A 478 -4.43 -11.08 16.52
CA ARG A 478 -5.26 -11.38 15.35
C ARG A 478 -4.75 -10.61 14.13
N ASP A 479 -4.67 -9.32 14.29
CA ASP A 479 -4.10 -8.36 13.36
C ASP A 479 -3.14 -7.48 14.17
N ALA A 480 -1.97 -7.16 13.67
CA ALA A 480 -1.05 -6.28 14.38
C ALA A 480 -1.19 -4.85 13.83
N GLU A 481 -1.54 -3.95 14.73
CA GLU A 481 -1.79 -2.54 14.44
C GLU A 481 -0.60 -1.64 14.79
N THR A 482 -0.67 -0.39 14.35
CA THR A 482 0.36 0.63 14.66
C THR A 482 0.50 0.89 16.17
N ASN A 483 -0.55 0.64 16.94
CA ASN A 483 -0.56 0.80 18.40
C ASN A 483 0.22 -0.30 19.13
N ASP A 484 0.49 -1.44 18.46
CA ASP A 484 1.24 -2.55 19.06
C ASP A 484 2.78 -2.34 19.06
N ILE A 485 3.28 -1.19 18.62
CA ILE A 485 4.73 -0.92 18.46
C ILE A 485 5.47 -1.07 19.80
N ALA A 486 4.94 -0.53 20.89
CA ALA A 486 5.57 -0.63 22.21
C ALA A 486 5.62 -2.08 22.71
N ALA A 487 4.55 -2.84 22.53
CA ALA A 487 4.50 -4.26 22.84
C ALA A 487 5.50 -5.07 22.00
N LEU A 488 5.61 -4.75 20.71
CA LEU A 488 6.54 -5.40 19.80
C LEU A 488 7.99 -5.09 20.13
N GLU A 489 8.31 -3.87 20.56
CA GLU A 489 9.64 -3.48 21.00
C GLU A 489 10.09 -4.32 22.21
N SER A 490 9.15 -4.61 23.13
CA SER A 490 9.39 -5.40 24.33
C SER A 490 9.35 -6.91 24.10
N ALA A 491 8.76 -7.38 23.00
CA ALA A 491 8.66 -8.79 22.65
C ALA A 491 9.94 -9.31 21.97
N THR A 492 10.18 -10.63 22.03
CA THR A 492 11.22 -11.33 21.26
C THR A 492 10.75 -11.66 19.85
N GLY A 493 9.44 -11.83 19.65
CA GLY A 493 8.82 -12.12 18.36
C GLY A 493 7.35 -11.80 18.31
N LEU A 494 6.82 -11.75 17.08
CA LEU A 494 5.42 -11.50 16.76
C LEU A 494 4.85 -12.65 15.94
N LEU A 495 3.66 -13.12 16.33
CA LEU A 495 2.82 -14.03 15.55
C LEU A 495 1.47 -13.38 15.29
N THR A 496 1.02 -13.36 14.02
CA THR A 496 -0.33 -12.89 13.71
C THR A 496 -1.18 -13.96 13.01
N GLN A 497 -2.48 -13.95 13.32
CA GLN A 497 -3.46 -14.82 12.65
C GLN A 497 -3.64 -14.36 11.19
N ARG A 498 -3.72 -13.07 10.97
CA ARG A 498 -3.89 -12.41 9.67
C ARG A 498 -2.72 -11.50 9.38
N GLY A 499 -2.63 -11.07 8.15
CA GLY A 499 -1.63 -10.10 7.73
C GLY A 499 -0.73 -10.61 6.62
N ALA A 500 -0.20 -9.64 5.89
CA ALA A 500 0.80 -9.85 4.85
C ALA A 500 2.21 -9.61 5.41
N ARG A 501 3.22 -10.16 4.76
CA ARG A 501 4.63 -9.92 5.07
C ARG A 501 5.04 -8.45 4.87
N THR A 502 4.23 -7.70 4.13
CA THR A 502 4.35 -6.26 3.88
C THR A 502 3.53 -5.41 4.85
N SER A 503 2.78 -6.02 5.78
CA SER A 503 1.99 -5.30 6.77
C SER A 503 2.87 -4.39 7.64
N HIS A 504 2.27 -3.36 8.19
CA HIS A 504 2.96 -2.36 9.00
C HIS A 504 3.76 -2.99 10.16
N ALA A 505 3.14 -3.93 10.87
CA ALA A 505 3.78 -4.65 11.97
C ALA A 505 4.96 -5.52 11.51
N ALA A 506 4.85 -6.17 10.35
CA ALA A 506 5.94 -6.95 9.76
C ALA A 506 7.14 -6.06 9.40
N VAL A 507 6.88 -4.86 8.88
CA VAL A 507 7.92 -3.86 8.57
C VAL A 507 8.61 -3.37 9.84
N VAL A 508 7.82 -3.05 10.90
CA VAL A 508 8.35 -2.61 12.19
C VAL A 508 9.15 -3.73 12.87
N ALA A 509 8.64 -4.96 12.89
CA ALA A 509 9.34 -6.11 13.44
C ALA A 509 10.73 -6.30 12.80
N ARG A 510 10.82 -6.18 11.48
CA ARG A 510 12.07 -6.23 10.73
C ARG A 510 13.04 -5.11 11.13
N GLN A 511 12.53 -3.87 11.28
CA GLN A 511 13.34 -2.72 11.71
C GLN A 511 13.91 -2.91 13.13
N LEU A 512 13.11 -3.52 14.02
CA LEU A 512 13.49 -3.80 15.40
C LEU A 512 14.34 -5.10 15.54
N GLY A 513 14.59 -5.82 14.45
CA GLY A 513 15.30 -7.11 14.47
C GLY A 513 14.53 -8.22 15.21
N LYS A 514 13.22 -8.12 15.28
CA LYS A 514 12.36 -9.11 15.95
C LYS A 514 11.92 -10.18 14.97
N VAL A 515 11.82 -11.42 15.42
CA VAL A 515 11.24 -12.52 14.63
C VAL A 515 9.77 -12.24 14.38
N CYS A 516 9.32 -12.43 13.14
CA CYS A 516 7.94 -12.16 12.79
C CYS A 516 7.37 -13.21 11.83
N LEU A 517 6.29 -13.83 12.26
CA LEU A 517 5.48 -14.73 11.45
C LEU A 517 4.06 -14.16 11.32
N VAL A 518 3.56 -14.09 10.10
CA VAL A 518 2.26 -13.47 9.79
C VAL A 518 1.36 -14.43 9.01
N GLY A 519 0.05 -14.21 9.13
CA GLY A 519 -0.93 -14.97 8.35
C GLY A 519 -1.04 -16.44 8.75
N CYS A 520 -0.91 -16.76 10.03
CA CYS A 520 -1.11 -18.12 10.54
C CYS A 520 -2.61 -18.48 10.53
N THR A 521 -3.09 -19.05 9.45
CA THR A 521 -4.52 -19.35 9.25
C THR A 521 -5.06 -20.39 10.24
N GLU A 522 -4.21 -21.24 10.80
CA GLU A 522 -4.57 -22.24 11.79
C GLU A 522 -4.69 -21.67 13.22
N LEU A 523 -4.23 -20.40 13.44
CA LEU A 523 -4.29 -19.72 14.72
C LEU A 523 -5.69 -19.16 14.96
N GLN A 524 -6.27 -19.48 16.11
CA GLN A 524 -7.50 -18.89 16.61
C GLN A 524 -7.24 -18.30 17.99
N ILE A 525 -7.68 -17.07 18.23
CA ILE A 525 -7.46 -16.35 19.49
C ILE A 525 -8.80 -16.12 20.19
N ASP A 526 -8.90 -16.59 21.45
CA ASP A 526 -10.01 -16.31 22.36
C ASP A 526 -9.51 -15.35 23.45
N GLU A 527 -9.71 -14.05 23.20
CA GLU A 527 -9.25 -12.99 24.11
C GLU A 527 -9.95 -13.05 25.47
N ALA A 528 -11.23 -13.46 25.50
CA ALA A 528 -12.01 -13.56 26.73
C ALA A 528 -11.49 -14.69 27.65
N LYS A 529 -11.07 -15.82 27.07
CA LYS A 529 -10.49 -16.94 27.80
C LYS A 529 -8.98 -16.85 27.95
N ARG A 530 -8.34 -15.86 27.32
CA ARG A 530 -6.88 -15.72 27.28
C ARG A 530 -6.20 -17.00 26.77
N THR A 531 -6.72 -17.55 25.67
CA THR A 531 -6.20 -18.77 25.04
C THR A 531 -6.01 -18.59 23.56
N ILE A 532 -5.08 -19.37 23.00
CA ILE A 532 -4.94 -19.57 21.57
C ILE A 532 -5.14 -21.03 21.22
N LYS A 533 -5.68 -21.29 20.05
CA LYS A 533 -5.76 -22.63 19.47
C LYS A 533 -5.00 -22.64 18.13
N ILE A 534 -4.11 -23.60 17.96
CA ILE A 534 -3.34 -23.82 16.72
C ILE A 534 -3.57 -25.27 16.30
N GLY A 535 -4.30 -25.46 15.20
CA GLY A 535 -4.78 -26.80 14.84
C GLY A 535 -5.63 -27.41 15.96
N ASP A 536 -5.20 -28.55 16.50
CA ASP A 536 -5.87 -29.24 17.63
C ASP A 536 -5.29 -28.88 19.01
N THR A 537 -4.21 -28.10 19.06
CA THR A 537 -3.51 -27.72 20.30
C THR A 537 -4.05 -26.41 20.86
N THR A 538 -4.46 -26.42 22.15
CA THR A 538 -4.85 -25.21 22.87
C THR A 538 -3.74 -24.82 23.86
N LEU A 539 -3.33 -23.56 23.81
CA LEU A 539 -2.33 -22.96 24.69
C LEU A 539 -2.94 -21.77 25.43
N HIS A 540 -2.47 -21.53 26.63
CA HIS A 540 -2.90 -20.41 27.45
C HIS A 540 -1.89 -19.26 27.36
N GLU A 541 -2.34 -18.08 27.65
CA GLU A 541 -1.43 -16.96 27.86
C GLU A 541 -0.45 -17.30 28.99
N GLY A 542 0.85 -17.10 28.72
CA GLY A 542 1.95 -17.49 29.61
C GLY A 542 2.58 -18.85 29.27
N ASP A 543 1.93 -19.68 28.43
CA ASP A 543 2.57 -20.89 27.92
C ASP A 543 3.72 -20.51 26.95
N LEU A 544 4.70 -21.41 26.81
CA LEU A 544 5.84 -21.18 25.93
C LEU A 544 5.47 -21.44 24.47
N LEU A 545 5.91 -20.51 23.62
CA LEU A 545 5.80 -20.62 22.18
C LEU A 545 7.16 -20.32 21.53
N THR A 546 7.55 -21.14 20.56
CA THR A 546 8.71 -20.89 19.72
C THR A 546 8.25 -20.56 18.30
N LEU A 547 8.80 -19.46 17.77
CA LEU A 547 8.67 -19.05 16.38
C LEU A 547 9.99 -19.28 15.66
N ASP A 548 10.00 -20.10 14.63
CA ASP A 548 11.13 -20.23 13.70
C ASP A 548 10.84 -19.42 12.43
N GLY A 549 11.35 -18.21 12.42
CA GLY A 549 11.26 -17.32 11.27
C GLY A 549 12.18 -17.70 10.10
N ASN A 550 13.09 -18.67 10.27
CA ASN A 550 13.89 -19.17 9.16
C ASN A 550 13.08 -20.13 8.29
N GLU A 551 12.26 -21.00 8.93
CA GLU A 551 11.47 -22.02 8.26
C GLU A 551 9.96 -21.70 8.20
N GLY A 552 9.53 -20.64 8.87
CA GLY A 552 8.11 -20.26 8.97
C GLY A 552 7.29 -21.23 9.81
N THR A 553 7.85 -21.80 10.87
CA THR A 553 7.22 -22.85 11.68
C THR A 553 7.06 -22.44 13.15
N LEU A 554 6.11 -23.09 13.83
CA LEU A 554 5.70 -22.82 15.21
C LEU A 554 5.80 -24.09 16.07
N TYR A 555 6.22 -23.95 17.33
CA TYR A 555 6.33 -25.08 18.28
C TYR A 555 5.82 -24.68 19.68
N ALA A 556 5.03 -25.55 20.33
CA ALA A 556 4.51 -25.34 21.70
C ALA A 556 5.50 -25.78 22.79
N LEU A 557 6.77 -25.44 22.61
CA LEU A 557 7.83 -25.79 23.56
C LEU A 557 9.02 -24.87 23.34
N ALA A 558 9.90 -24.78 24.35
CA ALA A 558 11.22 -24.20 24.16
C ALA A 558 12.09 -25.19 23.39
N VAL A 559 12.81 -24.70 22.41
CA VAL A 559 13.77 -25.48 21.61
C VAL A 559 15.18 -25.03 21.88
N GLU A 560 16.15 -25.93 21.71
CA GLU A 560 17.55 -25.57 21.74
C GLU A 560 17.93 -24.78 20.49
N THR A 561 18.66 -23.70 20.68
CA THR A 561 19.08 -22.82 19.59
C THR A 561 20.58 -22.63 19.58
N GLU A 562 21.14 -22.47 18.40
CA GLU A 562 22.54 -22.06 18.21
C GLU A 562 22.61 -20.75 17.43
N ILE A 563 23.70 -20.03 17.59
CA ILE A 563 23.95 -18.81 16.82
C ILE A 563 24.86 -19.17 15.64
N GLU A 564 24.34 -18.95 14.45
CA GLU A 564 25.05 -19.11 13.19
C GLU A 564 25.57 -17.75 12.72
N TYR A 565 26.83 -17.71 12.28
CA TYR A 565 27.46 -16.55 11.70
C TYR A 565 27.63 -16.75 10.19
N PRO A 566 27.24 -15.79 9.35
CA PRO A 566 27.37 -15.92 7.90
C PRO A 566 28.84 -15.70 7.46
N VAL A 567 29.65 -16.75 7.51
CA VAL A 567 31.11 -16.69 7.30
C VAL A 567 31.48 -16.06 5.95
N GLU A 568 30.79 -16.45 4.88
CA GLU A 568 31.06 -15.92 3.53
C GLU A 568 30.74 -14.42 3.43
N LEU A 569 29.60 -13.99 4.00
CA LEU A 569 29.21 -12.58 3.98
C LEU A 569 30.16 -11.72 4.82
N LEU A 570 30.61 -12.24 5.98
CA LEU A 570 31.58 -11.57 6.82
C LEU A 570 32.93 -11.43 6.11
N ALA A 571 33.40 -12.46 5.41
CA ALA A 571 34.64 -12.39 4.62
C ALA A 571 34.56 -11.35 3.49
N ARG A 572 33.42 -11.25 2.80
CA ARG A 572 33.18 -10.20 1.78
C ARG A 572 33.20 -8.80 2.40
N LEU A 573 32.64 -8.61 3.59
CA LEU A 573 32.68 -7.32 4.31
C LEU A 573 34.10 -6.93 4.76
N GLU A 574 34.87 -7.88 5.20
CA GLU A 574 36.29 -7.65 5.55
C GLU A 574 37.10 -7.25 4.30
N SER A 575 36.96 -8.00 3.22
CA SER A 575 37.55 -7.66 1.92
C SER A 575 37.15 -6.27 1.41
N LEU A 576 35.88 -5.83 1.66
CA LEU A 576 35.45 -4.48 1.30
C LEU A 576 36.19 -3.38 2.06
N LYS A 577 36.58 -3.62 3.30
CA LYS A 577 37.36 -2.67 4.12
C LYS A 577 38.82 -2.53 3.64
N GLU A 578 39.37 -3.60 3.06
CA GLU A 578 40.77 -3.67 2.59
C GLU A 578 40.96 -3.17 1.14
N ARG A 579 39.87 -3.06 0.35
CA ARG A 579 39.95 -2.52 -1.03
C ARG A 579 40.21 -1.00 -0.95
N ASP A 580 41.22 -0.50 -1.63
CA ASP A 580 41.51 0.94 -1.76
C ASP A 580 40.51 1.68 -2.65
#